data_082fabd906353475f661db963dedf5de
#
_entry.id   082fabd906353475f661db963dedf5de
#
_cell.length_a   1.000
_cell.length_b   1.000
_cell.length_c   1.000
_cell.angle_alpha   90.00
_cell.angle_beta   90.00
_cell.angle_gamma   90.00
#
_symmetry.space_group_name_H-M   'P 1'
#
loop_
_entity.id
_entity.type
_entity.pdbx_description
1 polymer ?
#
loop_
_entity_poly.entity_id
_entity_poly.type
_entity_poly.pdbx_seq_one_letter_code
_entity_poly.pdbx_strand_id
1 'polypeptide(L)'
;MAEHLLIGTGNKEEKYRELLPQLHALVSTETDLIANLANVAAALKQTFGFFWVGFYLVKEDELVLGPFQGPIACTRIRLGRGVCGTAWKEARTLIVPEIGRASCRERV
;
A
#
# COMPACT_ATOMS: atom_id res chain seq x y z
N MET A 1 1.31 23.29 0.50
CA MET A 1 1.45 23.24 -0.94
C MET A 1 1.64 21.82 -1.40
N ALA A 2 0.96 21.47 -2.47
CA ALA A 2 1.01 20.10 -2.96
C ALA A 2 2.28 19.81 -3.72
N GLU A 3 2.82 18.62 -3.51
CA GLU A 3 3.91 18.11 -4.30
C GLU A 3 3.37 17.57 -5.61
N HIS A 4 4.14 17.67 -6.66
CA HIS A 4 3.73 17.16 -7.97
C HIS A 4 4.64 16.01 -8.37
N LEU A 5 4.02 14.91 -8.77
CA LEU A 5 4.74 13.78 -9.33
C LEU A 5 4.89 13.94 -10.83
N LEU A 6 6.07 13.60 -11.32
CA LEU A 6 6.29 13.46 -12.74
C LEU A 6 6.12 12.01 -13.10
N ILE A 7 5.03 11.71 -13.80
CA ILE A 7 4.68 10.34 -14.15
C ILE A 7 5.00 10.10 -15.61
N GLY A 8 5.92 9.17 -15.85
CA GLY A 8 6.31 8.85 -17.21
C GLY A 8 5.26 8.05 -17.94
N THR A 9 5.46 7.91 -19.24
CA THR A 9 4.55 7.17 -20.10
C THR A 9 5.08 5.79 -20.45
N GLY A 10 6.21 5.39 -19.86
CA GLY A 10 6.85 4.15 -20.16
C GLY A 10 6.13 2.93 -19.57
N ASN A 11 6.78 1.78 -19.67
CA ASN A 11 6.22 0.57 -19.11
C ASN A 11 6.34 0.57 -17.58
N LYS A 12 5.88 -0.50 -16.95
CA LYS A 12 5.83 -0.59 -15.50
C LYS A 12 7.22 -0.44 -14.87
N GLU A 13 8.21 -1.12 -15.44
CA GLU A 13 9.56 -1.06 -14.92
C GLU A 13 10.13 0.35 -14.98
N GLU A 14 9.91 1.02 -16.10
CA GLU A 14 10.37 2.39 -16.25
C GLU A 14 9.67 3.33 -15.28
N LYS A 15 8.38 3.11 -15.06
CA LYS A 15 7.64 3.94 -14.11
C LYS A 15 8.18 3.77 -12.69
N TYR A 16 8.51 2.56 -12.29
CA TYR A 16 9.12 2.32 -10.97
C TYR A 16 10.46 3.01 -10.86
N ARG A 17 11.27 2.90 -11.91
CA ARG A 17 12.59 3.52 -11.91
C ARG A 17 12.51 5.04 -11.77
N GLU A 18 11.54 5.64 -12.42
CA GLU A 18 11.37 7.08 -12.34
C GLU A 18 10.73 7.52 -11.04
N LEU A 19 9.89 6.68 -10.47
CA LEU A 19 9.18 7.01 -9.24
C LEU A 19 10.07 6.94 -8.01
N LEU A 20 10.98 5.98 -7.94
CA LEU A 20 11.78 5.75 -6.75
C LEU A 20 12.51 6.99 -6.22
N PRO A 21 13.24 7.75 -7.05
CA PRO A 21 13.89 8.95 -6.51
C PRO A 21 12.89 10.00 -6.05
N GLN A 22 11.72 10.07 -6.66
CA GLN A 22 10.70 11.02 -6.23
C GLN A 22 10.12 10.61 -4.89
N LEU A 23 9.89 9.30 -4.67
CA LEU A 23 9.44 8.82 -3.37
C LEU A 23 10.47 9.10 -2.30
N HIS A 24 11.73 8.85 -2.61
CA HIS A 24 12.81 9.10 -1.66
C HIS A 24 12.82 10.57 -1.24
N ALA A 25 12.71 11.46 -2.22
CA ALA A 25 12.70 12.90 -1.93
C ALA A 25 11.47 13.28 -1.10
N LEU A 26 10.33 12.66 -1.39
CA LEU A 26 9.08 12.98 -0.72
C LEU A 26 9.13 12.64 0.77
N VAL A 27 9.70 11.48 1.11
CA VAL A 27 9.68 11.03 2.50
C VAL A 27 10.92 11.44 3.28
N SER A 28 11.97 11.92 2.62
CA SER A 28 13.23 12.19 3.31
C SER A 28 13.17 13.45 4.18
N THR A 29 12.23 14.35 3.92
CA THR A 29 12.13 15.60 4.65
C THR A 29 11.04 15.55 5.73
N GLU A 30 10.27 14.47 5.78
CA GLU A 30 9.19 14.34 6.73
C GLU A 30 9.47 13.17 7.66
N THR A 31 9.26 13.38 8.96
CA THR A 31 9.51 12.32 9.95
C THR A 31 8.23 11.65 10.44
N ASP A 32 7.07 12.19 10.12
CA ASP A 32 5.82 11.56 10.57
C ASP A 32 5.50 10.34 9.74
N LEU A 33 5.37 9.21 10.40
CA LEU A 33 5.13 7.94 9.70
C LEU A 33 3.82 7.96 8.92
N ILE A 34 2.75 8.41 9.55
CA ILE A 34 1.43 8.40 8.91
C ILE A 34 1.43 9.28 7.67
N ALA A 35 2.02 10.47 7.77
CA ALA A 35 2.08 11.38 6.64
C ALA A 35 2.86 10.76 5.49
N ASN A 36 3.99 10.11 5.80
CA ASN A 36 4.80 9.47 4.77
C ASN A 36 4.06 8.31 4.12
N LEU A 37 3.40 7.46 4.91
CA LEU A 37 2.64 6.35 4.36
C LEU A 37 1.50 6.84 3.48
N ALA A 38 0.84 7.91 3.88
CA ALA A 38 -0.24 8.47 3.09
C ALA A 38 0.25 8.95 1.73
N ASN A 39 1.39 9.64 1.70
CA ASN A 39 1.92 10.14 0.45
C ASN A 39 2.49 9.04 -0.44
N VAL A 40 3.07 8.00 0.16
CA VAL A 40 3.55 6.86 -0.63
C VAL A 40 2.36 6.15 -1.28
N ALA A 41 1.28 5.95 -0.52
CA ALA A 41 0.09 5.32 -1.09
C ALA A 41 -0.48 6.15 -2.23
N ALA A 42 -0.55 7.47 -2.05
CA ALA A 42 -1.05 8.36 -3.09
C ALA A 42 -0.17 8.32 -4.34
N ALA A 43 1.15 8.34 -4.15
CA ALA A 43 2.08 8.33 -5.27
C ALA A 43 1.96 7.04 -6.08
N LEU A 44 1.85 5.90 -5.41
CA LEU A 44 1.68 4.62 -6.09
C LEU A 44 0.36 4.57 -6.84
N LYS A 45 -0.70 5.07 -6.22
CA LYS A 45 -2.01 5.09 -6.86
C LYS A 45 -1.98 5.95 -8.13
N GLN A 46 -1.40 7.13 -8.04
CA GLN A 46 -1.33 8.04 -9.19
C GLN A 46 -0.47 7.47 -10.31
N THR A 47 0.63 6.82 -9.95
CA THR A 47 1.58 6.34 -10.95
C THR A 47 1.05 5.12 -11.69
N PHE A 48 0.44 4.17 -10.99
CA PHE A 48 0.08 2.89 -11.58
C PHE A 48 -1.43 2.67 -11.70
N GLY A 49 -2.23 3.47 -11.04
CA GLY A 49 -3.68 3.30 -11.11
C GLY A 49 -4.16 2.04 -10.43
N PHE A 50 -3.46 1.57 -9.41
CA PHE A 50 -3.90 0.38 -8.68
C PHE A 50 -5.33 0.57 -8.17
N PHE A 51 -6.10 -0.50 -8.15
CA PHE A 51 -7.43 -0.48 -7.58
C PHE A 51 -7.38 -0.10 -6.11
N TRP A 52 -6.43 -0.67 -5.39
CA TRP A 52 -6.25 -0.40 -3.96
C TRP A 52 -4.76 -0.50 -3.63
N VAL A 53 -4.28 0.43 -2.85
CA VAL A 53 -2.90 0.41 -2.36
C VAL A 53 -2.87 1.06 -0.99
N GLY A 54 -2.23 0.42 -0.04
CA GLY A 54 -2.22 0.96 1.31
C GLY A 54 -1.39 0.14 2.26
N PHE A 55 -1.53 0.49 3.53
CA PHE A 55 -0.73 -0.09 4.59
C PHE A 55 -1.61 -0.57 5.73
N TYR A 56 -1.25 -1.72 6.28
CA TYR A 56 -1.80 -2.19 7.54
C TYR A 56 -0.69 -2.15 8.57
N LEU A 57 -1.00 -1.64 9.75
CA LEU A 57 -0.03 -1.50 10.82
C LEU A 57 -0.31 -2.53 11.89
N VAL A 58 0.76 -3.17 12.38
CA VAL A 58 0.61 -4.14 13.47
C VAL A 58 0.39 -3.37 14.75
N LYS A 59 -0.74 -3.60 15.39
CA LYS A 59 -1.05 -3.02 16.69
C LYS A 59 -1.54 -4.13 17.60
N GLU A 60 -0.77 -4.39 18.64
CA GLU A 60 -1.04 -5.50 19.53
C GLU A 60 -1.07 -6.79 18.71
N ASP A 61 -2.18 -7.47 18.65
CA ASP A 61 -2.24 -8.78 17.99
C ASP A 61 -2.94 -8.74 16.64
N GLU A 62 -3.12 -7.56 16.08
CA GLU A 62 -3.89 -7.42 14.85
C GLU A 62 -3.22 -6.47 13.88
N LEU A 63 -3.60 -6.62 12.61
CA LEU A 63 -3.33 -5.59 11.62
C LEU A 63 -4.46 -4.59 11.68
N VAL A 64 -4.10 -3.31 11.73
CA VAL A 64 -5.07 -2.22 11.74
C VAL A 64 -4.86 -1.38 10.51
N LEU A 65 -5.95 -1.08 9.82
CA LEU A 65 -5.90 -0.31 8.59
C LEU A 65 -5.20 1.03 8.80
N GLY A 66 -4.19 1.29 7.98
CA GLY A 66 -3.48 2.55 7.97
C GLY A 66 -3.82 3.36 6.73
N PRO A 67 -2.94 4.27 6.34
CA PRO A 67 -3.21 5.10 5.16
C PRO A 67 -3.34 4.26 3.90
N PHE A 68 -4.34 4.60 3.07
CA PHE A 68 -4.58 3.87 1.85
C PHE A 68 -5.31 4.74 0.84
N GLN A 69 -5.33 4.24 -0.41
CA GLN A 69 -6.07 4.84 -1.50
C GLN A 69 -6.89 3.75 -2.15
N GLY A 70 -8.19 3.98 -2.29
CA GLY A 70 -9.08 3.01 -2.92
C GLY A 70 -10.36 2.82 -2.14
N PRO A 71 -11.13 1.77 -2.48
CA PRO A 71 -12.38 1.50 -1.77
C PRO A 71 -12.15 1.15 -0.31
N ILE A 72 -13.18 1.28 0.49
CA ILE A 72 -13.09 0.95 1.92
C ILE A 72 -12.62 -0.48 2.10
N ALA A 73 -11.89 -0.71 3.18
CA ALA A 73 -11.27 -2.01 3.45
C ALA A 73 -11.55 -2.43 4.88
N CYS A 74 -11.20 -3.67 5.20
CA CYS A 74 -11.35 -4.16 6.56
C CYS A 74 -10.48 -3.34 7.50
N THR A 75 -11.06 -2.94 8.63
CA THR A 75 -10.31 -2.11 9.57
C THR A 75 -9.37 -2.93 10.43
N ARG A 76 -9.68 -4.19 10.68
CA ARG A 76 -8.83 -5.06 11.50
C ARG A 76 -8.75 -6.44 10.88
N ILE A 77 -7.55 -7.01 10.90
CA ILE A 77 -7.28 -8.33 10.33
C ILE A 77 -6.47 -9.14 11.34
N ARG A 78 -6.98 -10.33 11.63
CA ARG A 78 -6.30 -11.24 12.55
C ARG A 78 -5.14 -11.94 11.87
N LEU A 79 -4.17 -12.34 12.67
CA LEU A 79 -3.03 -13.12 12.19
C LEU A 79 -3.52 -14.37 11.44
N GLY A 80 -3.01 -14.55 10.23
CA GLY A 80 -3.34 -15.71 9.41
C GLY A 80 -4.63 -15.57 8.64
N ARG A 81 -5.37 -14.48 8.77
CA ARG A 81 -6.65 -14.30 8.11
C ARG A 81 -6.48 -13.59 6.77
N GLY A 82 -7.03 -14.19 5.70
CA GLY A 82 -6.96 -13.59 4.39
C GLY A 82 -5.54 -13.46 3.86
N VAL A 83 -5.38 -12.67 2.79
CA VAL A 83 -4.07 -12.49 2.18
C VAL A 83 -3.14 -11.70 3.11
N CYS A 84 -3.61 -10.58 3.62
CA CYS A 84 -2.77 -9.74 4.47
C CYS A 84 -2.39 -10.44 5.78
N GLY A 85 -3.36 -11.09 6.41
CA GLY A 85 -3.07 -11.80 7.66
C GLY A 85 -2.11 -12.96 7.45
N THR A 86 -2.22 -13.63 6.31
CA THR A 86 -1.32 -14.74 5.98
C THR A 86 0.08 -14.23 5.67
N ALA A 87 0.18 -13.13 4.92
CA ALA A 87 1.48 -12.54 4.61
C ALA A 87 2.20 -12.15 5.90
N TRP A 88 1.46 -11.57 6.84
CA TRP A 88 2.01 -11.21 8.14
C TRP A 88 2.47 -12.43 8.91
N LYS A 89 1.59 -13.46 8.99
CA LYS A 89 1.91 -14.67 9.73
C LYS A 89 3.17 -15.34 9.19
N GLU A 90 3.29 -15.42 7.86
CA GLU A 90 4.40 -16.08 7.23
C GLU A 90 5.61 -15.18 7.01
N ALA A 91 5.44 -13.89 7.30
CA ALA A 91 6.50 -12.89 7.16
C ALA A 91 7.09 -12.88 5.75
N ARG A 92 6.24 -12.93 4.75
CA ARG A 92 6.69 -12.92 3.36
C ARG A 92 5.66 -12.29 2.45
N THR A 93 6.12 -11.88 1.28
CA THR A 93 5.25 -11.34 0.23
C THR A 93 4.44 -12.47 -0.37
N LEU A 94 3.13 -12.22 -0.54
CA LEU A 94 2.25 -13.16 -1.24
C LEU A 94 1.79 -12.51 -2.52
N ILE A 95 1.83 -13.28 -3.61
CA ILE A 95 1.34 -12.82 -4.90
C ILE A 95 0.09 -13.63 -5.22
N VAL A 96 -1.05 -12.93 -5.34
CA VAL A 96 -2.34 -13.59 -5.57
C VAL A 96 -2.94 -13.04 -6.85
N PRO A 97 -3.11 -13.86 -7.87
CA PRO A 97 -3.58 -13.38 -9.17
C PRO A 97 -4.96 -12.74 -9.14
N GLU A 98 -5.85 -13.20 -8.27
CA GLU A 98 -7.19 -12.63 -8.17
C GLU A 98 -7.42 -12.10 -6.77
N ILE A 99 -6.75 -11.00 -6.49
CA ILE A 99 -6.74 -10.43 -5.14
C ILE A 99 -8.15 -10.04 -4.66
N GLY A 100 -9.02 -9.63 -5.56
CA GLY A 100 -10.36 -9.24 -5.16
C GLY A 100 -11.15 -10.37 -4.52
N ARG A 101 -10.86 -11.60 -4.89
CA ARG A 101 -11.53 -12.77 -4.32
C ARG A 101 -10.94 -13.18 -3.00
N ALA A 102 -9.74 -12.72 -2.69
CA ALA A 102 -9.05 -13.09 -1.48
C ALA A 102 -9.08 -11.99 -0.43
N SER A 103 -9.96 -11.02 -0.58
CA SER A 103 -10.07 -9.94 0.38
C SER A 103 -10.60 -10.45 1.70
N CYS A 104 -10.37 -9.71 2.77
CA CYS A 104 -10.81 -10.12 4.08
C CYS A 104 -12.33 -10.19 4.18
N ARG A 105 -13.03 -9.45 3.33
CA ARG A 105 -14.50 -9.46 3.36
C ARG A 105 -15.07 -10.79 2.94
N GLU A 106 -14.39 -11.47 2.06
CA GLU A 106 -14.86 -12.77 1.58
C GLU A 106 -14.59 -13.88 2.56
N ARG A 107 -13.81 -13.59 3.58
CA ARG A 107 -13.42 -14.57 4.58
C ARG A 107 -14.24 -14.50 5.85
N VAL A 108 -15.10 -13.54 5.91
CA VAL A 108 -15.89 -13.32 7.11
C VAL A 108 -16.90 -14.43 7.33
#